data_022bc7a739633dad47429fb3cc794180
#
_entry.id   022bc7a739633dad47429fb3cc794180
#
_cell.length_a   1.000
_cell.length_b   1.000
_cell.length_c   1.000
_cell.angle_alpha   90.00
_cell.angle_beta   90.00
_cell.angle_gamma   90.00
#
_symmetry.space_group_name_H-M   'P 1'
#
loop_
_entity.id
_entity.type
_entity.pdbx_description
1 polymer ?
#
loop_
_entity_poly.entity_id
_entity_poly.type
_entity_poly.pdbx_seq_one_letter_code
_entity_poly.pdbx_strand_id
1 'polypeptide(L)'
;MLLSGIIAALTSLLIPIIILLLLLPNACYVVEQQHAVIIERLGKFNRIVNAGFHMKVPVIDRKAATVSLLTMKNGFGIDVKTQDNVTIGLEVSAQYHVSYDMGAGPADSGIYKSYYMLQEPVDQMRDFITDALRSSIPVYTLDEVFAKKDDIAKDVNATVSEQMAAYGFTLVSTLITKIALPTEVENSMNDINAAQRKRAAAQELAEADRIKRVTEATAEAEAMEKAGEGIANQRKAIALGIKDSLEIIQETGVGNDEANQLFMFTQWSEMMTEFARTGKTSTVVLPSDFSQSASMFEQMLTASKVQNDSKE
;
A
#
# COMPACT_ATOMS: atom_id res chain seq x y z
N MET A 1 -12.74 -63.60 77.80
CA MET A 1 -13.03 -62.19 77.92
C MET A 1 -11.84 -61.27 77.45
N LEU A 2 -10.60 -61.57 77.78
CA LEU A 2 -9.43 -60.74 77.36
C LEU A 2 -9.21 -60.74 75.83
N LEU A 3 -9.38 -61.86 75.17
CA LEU A 3 -9.18 -61.98 73.73
C LEU A 3 -10.22 -61.22 72.89
N SER A 4 -11.47 -61.21 73.35
CA SER A 4 -12.58 -60.45 72.69
C SER A 4 -12.40 -58.93 72.87
N GLY A 5 -11.82 -58.49 74.01
CA GLY A 5 -11.50 -57.06 74.21
C GLY A 5 -10.33 -56.57 73.29
N ILE A 6 -9.32 -57.39 73.11
CA ILE A 6 -8.17 -57.10 72.22
C ILE A 6 -8.64 -57.05 70.74
N ILE A 7 -9.48 -57.96 70.29
CA ILE A 7 -10.02 -57.97 68.97
C ILE A 7 -10.91 -56.76 68.73
N ALA A 8 -11.76 -56.41 69.70
CA ALA A 8 -12.59 -55.19 69.60
C ALA A 8 -11.78 -53.90 69.57
N ALA A 9 -10.70 -53.83 70.34
CA ALA A 9 -9.78 -52.69 70.32
C ALA A 9 -9.00 -52.62 68.99
N LEU A 10 -8.55 -53.75 68.46
CA LEU A 10 -7.85 -53.82 67.18
C LEU A 10 -8.77 -53.44 65.99
N THR A 11 -10.03 -53.90 65.97
CA THR A 11 -11.00 -53.54 64.94
C THR A 11 -11.41 -52.09 65.02
N SER A 12 -11.58 -51.51 66.22
CA SER A 12 -11.92 -50.11 66.38
C SER A 12 -10.80 -49.16 65.90
N LEU A 13 -9.55 -49.61 65.87
CA LEU A 13 -8.42 -48.82 65.38
C LEU A 13 -8.17 -49.06 63.85
N LEU A 14 -8.39 -50.30 63.36
CA LEU A 14 -8.21 -50.68 61.94
C LEU A 14 -9.25 -50.06 61.03
N ILE A 15 -10.51 -49.94 61.43
CA ILE A 15 -11.57 -49.38 60.57
C ILE A 15 -11.28 -47.91 60.21
N PRO A 16 -10.97 -46.98 61.15
CA PRO A 16 -10.64 -45.60 60.79
C PRO A 16 -9.35 -45.46 59.94
N ILE A 17 -8.35 -46.35 60.16
CA ILE A 17 -7.15 -46.38 59.35
C ILE A 17 -7.45 -46.80 57.92
N ILE A 18 -8.27 -47.82 57.70
CA ILE A 18 -8.71 -48.25 56.35
C ILE A 18 -9.51 -47.15 55.67
N ILE A 19 -10.40 -46.50 56.41
CA ILE A 19 -11.19 -45.37 55.85
C ILE A 19 -10.24 -44.22 55.47
N LEU A 20 -9.28 -43.90 56.31
CA LEU A 20 -8.27 -42.86 56.02
C LEU A 20 -7.44 -43.21 54.81
N LEU A 21 -7.00 -44.48 54.65
CA LEU A 21 -6.22 -44.97 53.53
C LEU A 21 -6.98 -44.93 52.20
N LEU A 22 -8.30 -45.23 52.27
CA LEU A 22 -9.21 -45.17 51.12
C LEU A 22 -9.52 -43.72 50.67
N LEU A 23 -9.45 -42.77 51.59
CA LEU A 23 -9.69 -41.35 51.33
C LEU A 23 -8.44 -40.58 50.82
N LEU A 24 -7.25 -41.11 51.14
CA LEU A 24 -5.96 -40.49 50.77
C LEU A 24 -5.78 -40.24 49.27
N PRO A 25 -6.07 -41.18 48.35
CA PRO A 25 -5.90 -40.95 46.92
C PRO A 25 -6.87 -39.85 46.36
N ASN A 26 -8.01 -39.64 47.03
CA ASN A 26 -8.93 -38.58 46.65
C ASN A 26 -8.60 -37.23 47.29
N ALA A 27 -7.68 -37.16 48.24
CA ALA A 27 -7.25 -35.95 48.92
C ALA A 27 -6.20 -35.18 48.12
N CYS A 28 -5.33 -35.87 47.34
CA CYS A 28 -4.25 -35.28 46.61
C CYS A 28 -4.59 -35.11 45.13
N TYR A 29 -4.17 -34.00 44.52
CA TYR A 29 -4.30 -33.76 43.10
C TYR A 29 -3.25 -32.77 42.61
N VAL A 30 -2.95 -32.87 41.32
CA VAL A 30 -2.04 -31.97 40.64
C VAL A 30 -2.83 -31.07 39.71
N VAL A 31 -2.50 -29.79 39.69
CA VAL A 31 -3.02 -28.80 38.74
C VAL A 31 -1.94 -28.53 37.70
N GLU A 32 -2.32 -28.62 36.43
CA GLU A 32 -1.42 -28.39 35.31
C GLU A 32 -1.01 -26.90 35.22
N GLN A 33 0.12 -26.66 34.57
CA GLN A 33 0.59 -25.30 34.29
C GLN A 33 -0.45 -24.54 33.45
N GLN A 34 -0.58 -23.23 33.72
CA GLN A 34 -1.56 -22.35 33.07
C GLN A 34 -3.03 -22.76 33.29
N HIS A 35 -3.32 -23.50 34.37
CA HIS A 35 -4.66 -23.81 34.84
C HIS A 35 -4.82 -23.38 36.30
N ALA A 36 -6.03 -22.99 36.64
CA ALA A 36 -6.43 -22.73 38.01
C ALA A 36 -7.67 -23.55 38.32
N VAL A 37 -7.75 -24.09 39.54
CA VAL A 37 -8.86 -24.91 39.99
C VAL A 37 -9.64 -24.16 41.10
N ILE A 38 -10.92 -24.08 40.90
CA ILE A 38 -11.84 -23.52 41.90
C ILE A 38 -12.27 -24.65 42.84
N ILE A 39 -12.06 -24.46 44.12
CA ILE A 39 -12.48 -25.39 45.17
C ILE A 39 -13.67 -24.81 45.93
N GLU A 40 -14.73 -25.58 45.93
CA GLU A 40 -15.91 -25.34 46.75
C GLU A 40 -15.90 -26.24 47.98
N ARG A 41 -16.39 -25.67 49.09
CA ARG A 41 -16.61 -26.39 50.34
C ARG A 41 -18.13 -26.38 50.65
N LEU A 42 -18.74 -27.55 50.62
CA LEU A 42 -20.21 -27.69 50.85
C LEU A 42 -21.05 -26.73 50.01
N GLY A 43 -20.65 -26.57 48.73
CA GLY A 43 -21.36 -25.74 47.72
C GLY A 43 -21.04 -24.22 47.84
N LYS A 44 -20.13 -23.80 48.72
CA LYS A 44 -19.67 -22.41 48.80
C LYS A 44 -18.26 -22.30 48.28
N PHE A 45 -17.94 -21.22 47.58
CA PHE A 45 -16.59 -20.88 47.20
C PHE A 45 -15.65 -20.91 48.44
N ASN A 46 -14.54 -21.59 48.31
CA ASN A 46 -13.54 -21.69 49.37
C ASN A 46 -12.21 -21.04 48.97
N ARG A 47 -11.59 -21.48 47.89
CA ARG A 47 -10.30 -20.98 47.40
C ARG A 47 -10.05 -21.29 45.93
N ILE A 48 -9.14 -20.54 45.34
CA ILE A 48 -8.57 -20.80 44.04
C ILE A 48 -7.18 -21.44 44.25
N VAL A 49 -6.84 -22.39 43.43
CA VAL A 49 -5.61 -23.17 43.53
C VAL A 49 -4.89 -23.13 42.17
N ASN A 50 -3.63 -22.72 42.19
CA ASN A 50 -2.79 -22.57 41.01
C ASN A 50 -2.11 -23.90 40.62
N ALA A 51 -1.29 -23.86 39.55
CA ALA A 51 -0.49 -25.01 39.14
C ALA A 51 0.39 -25.55 40.28
N GLY A 52 0.47 -26.86 40.36
CA GLY A 52 1.27 -27.57 41.37
C GLY A 52 0.51 -28.67 42.07
N PHE A 53 1.15 -29.21 43.15
CA PHE A 53 0.59 -30.26 43.96
C PHE A 53 -0.24 -29.64 45.10
N HIS A 54 -1.47 -30.12 45.25
CA HIS A 54 -2.40 -29.59 46.25
C HIS A 54 -3.19 -30.69 46.95
N MET A 55 -3.66 -30.37 48.15
CA MET A 55 -4.49 -31.28 48.96
C MET A 55 -5.87 -30.60 49.19
N LYS A 56 -6.91 -31.42 49.13
CA LYS A 56 -8.27 -31.04 49.48
C LYS A 56 -8.81 -31.99 50.54
N VAL A 57 -9.76 -31.55 51.33
CA VAL A 57 -10.45 -32.41 52.28
C VAL A 57 -11.44 -33.29 51.53
N PRO A 58 -11.19 -34.61 51.44
CA PRO A 58 -12.10 -35.49 50.73
C PRO A 58 -13.50 -35.42 51.36
N VAL A 59 -14.54 -35.60 50.52
CA VAL A 59 -15.98 -35.52 50.90
C VAL A 59 -16.48 -34.05 51.07
N ILE A 60 -15.72 -33.18 51.69
CA ILE A 60 -16.14 -31.83 52.01
C ILE A 60 -15.78 -30.83 50.87
N ASP A 61 -14.57 -30.96 50.34
CA ASP A 61 -14.07 -30.09 49.28
C ASP A 61 -14.32 -30.74 47.91
N ARG A 62 -14.94 -29.95 47.00
CA ARG A 62 -15.22 -30.36 45.63
C ARG A 62 -14.42 -29.47 44.66
N LYS A 63 -13.87 -30.04 43.59
CA LYS A 63 -13.40 -29.30 42.44
C LYS A 63 -14.63 -28.83 41.66
N ALA A 64 -14.92 -27.53 41.67
CA ALA A 64 -16.03 -26.93 40.94
C ALA A 64 -15.72 -26.83 39.43
N ALA A 65 -14.57 -26.23 39.11
CA ALA A 65 -14.11 -26.07 37.74
C ALA A 65 -12.59 -26.01 37.64
N THR A 66 -12.10 -26.33 36.49
CA THR A 66 -10.72 -26.05 36.06
C THR A 66 -10.77 -24.96 35.00
N VAL A 67 -10.22 -23.80 35.29
CA VAL A 67 -10.20 -22.62 34.42
C VAL A 67 -8.86 -22.55 33.73
N SER A 68 -8.87 -22.46 32.40
CA SER A 68 -7.66 -22.25 31.60
C SER A 68 -7.26 -20.76 31.61
N LEU A 69 -6.00 -20.50 31.88
CA LEU A 69 -5.41 -19.15 31.84
C LEU A 69 -4.69 -18.90 30.50
N LEU A 70 -4.73 -19.85 29.58
CA LEU A 70 -4.20 -19.72 28.22
C LEU A 70 -5.01 -18.68 27.43
N THR A 71 -4.33 -18.01 26.53
CA THR A 71 -5.02 -17.14 25.56
C THR A 71 -5.83 -17.99 24.60
N MET A 72 -7.12 -17.78 24.58
CA MET A 72 -8.08 -18.45 23.69
C MET A 72 -8.45 -17.53 22.54
N LYS A 73 -8.81 -18.14 21.41
CA LYS A 73 -9.27 -17.43 20.20
C LYS A 73 -10.66 -17.92 19.82
N ASN A 74 -11.60 -16.99 19.65
CA ASN A 74 -12.90 -17.27 19.06
C ASN A 74 -13.19 -16.37 17.88
N GLY A 75 -13.84 -16.93 16.85
CA GLY A 75 -14.28 -16.22 15.65
C GLY A 75 -15.79 -16.05 15.64
N PHE A 76 -16.26 -14.86 15.24
CA PHE A 76 -17.68 -14.51 15.17
C PHE A 76 -17.98 -13.94 13.77
N GLY A 77 -19.04 -14.42 13.13
CA GLY A 77 -19.63 -13.79 11.95
C GLY A 77 -20.71 -12.80 12.37
N ILE A 78 -20.60 -11.57 11.92
CA ILE A 78 -21.47 -10.47 12.31
C ILE A 78 -21.88 -9.70 11.07
N ASP A 79 -23.17 -9.50 10.85
CA ASP A 79 -23.69 -8.67 9.77
C ASP A 79 -23.96 -7.26 10.30
N VAL A 80 -23.41 -6.26 9.58
CA VAL A 80 -23.52 -4.85 9.91
C VAL A 80 -23.82 -4.03 8.66
N LYS A 81 -24.30 -2.81 8.85
CA LYS A 81 -24.67 -1.88 7.80
C LYS A 81 -23.77 -0.66 7.82
N THR A 82 -23.22 -0.31 6.67
CA THR A 82 -22.36 0.87 6.49
C THR A 82 -23.19 2.15 6.30
N GLN A 83 -22.53 3.32 6.30
CA GLN A 83 -23.16 4.62 6.09
C GLN A 83 -23.87 4.72 4.74
N ASP A 84 -23.29 4.12 3.70
CA ASP A 84 -23.83 4.03 2.33
C ASP A 84 -24.90 2.94 2.16
N ASN A 85 -25.43 2.42 3.30
CA ASN A 85 -26.54 1.49 3.36
C ASN A 85 -26.24 0.09 2.79
N VAL A 86 -24.96 -0.29 2.66
CA VAL A 86 -24.53 -1.63 2.24
C VAL A 86 -24.46 -2.54 3.46
N THR A 87 -25.09 -3.71 3.37
CA THR A 87 -24.93 -4.77 4.39
C THR A 87 -23.67 -5.56 4.09
N ILE A 88 -22.78 -5.65 5.07
CA ILE A 88 -21.53 -6.41 4.99
C ILE A 88 -21.46 -7.47 6.09
N GLY A 89 -20.91 -8.63 5.76
CA GLY A 89 -20.58 -9.67 6.73
C GLY A 89 -19.14 -9.48 7.22
N LEU A 90 -18.97 -9.33 8.52
CA LEU A 90 -17.64 -9.21 9.15
C LEU A 90 -17.30 -10.52 9.86
N GLU A 91 -16.15 -11.11 9.58
CA GLU A 91 -15.55 -12.14 10.41
C GLU A 91 -14.59 -11.49 11.41
N VAL A 92 -14.93 -11.55 12.67
CA VAL A 92 -14.16 -10.94 13.76
C VAL A 92 -13.57 -12.03 14.62
N SER A 93 -12.29 -11.93 14.93
CA SER A 93 -11.57 -12.84 15.81
C SER A 93 -11.17 -12.11 17.09
N ALA A 94 -11.68 -12.58 18.23
CA ALA A 94 -11.29 -12.07 19.54
C ALA A 94 -10.31 -13.04 20.22
N GLN A 95 -9.23 -12.49 20.74
CA GLN A 95 -8.26 -13.21 21.57
C GLN A 95 -8.38 -12.71 23.00
N TYR A 96 -8.59 -13.63 23.93
CA TYR A 96 -8.84 -13.32 25.32
C TYR A 96 -8.27 -14.39 26.25
N HIS A 97 -8.08 -14.02 27.50
CA HIS A 97 -7.75 -14.95 28.58
C HIS A 97 -8.46 -14.53 29.87
N VAL A 98 -8.51 -15.43 30.83
CA VAL A 98 -9.04 -15.12 32.16
C VAL A 98 -7.99 -14.31 32.93
N SER A 99 -8.36 -13.17 33.49
CA SER A 99 -7.48 -12.33 34.28
C SER A 99 -7.04 -13.07 35.55
N TYR A 100 -5.73 -13.10 35.78
CA TYR A 100 -5.15 -13.65 36.97
C TYR A 100 -4.41 -12.57 37.76
N ASP A 101 -4.98 -12.15 38.87
CA ASP A 101 -4.35 -11.20 39.76
C ASP A 101 -4.01 -11.88 41.11
N MET A 102 -2.70 -12.00 41.40
CA MET A 102 -2.21 -12.61 42.63
C MET A 102 -2.52 -11.79 43.91
N GLY A 103 -2.80 -10.49 43.77
CA GLY A 103 -3.05 -9.57 44.88
C GLY A 103 -4.50 -9.36 45.18
N ALA A 104 -5.41 -9.78 44.32
CA ALA A 104 -6.85 -9.60 44.54
C ALA A 104 -7.39 -10.56 45.60
N GLY A 105 -8.36 -10.09 46.37
CA GLY A 105 -9.10 -10.97 47.25
C GLY A 105 -9.76 -12.12 46.46
N PRO A 106 -10.02 -13.27 47.11
CA PRO A 106 -10.56 -14.43 46.41
C PRO A 106 -11.84 -14.15 45.59
N ALA A 107 -12.71 -13.28 46.07
CA ALA A 107 -13.94 -12.89 45.36
C ALA A 107 -13.71 -11.82 44.27
N ASP A 108 -12.59 -11.11 44.30
CA ASP A 108 -12.24 -10.08 43.30
C ASP A 108 -11.35 -10.65 42.18
N SER A 109 -10.87 -11.87 42.33
CA SER A 109 -10.09 -12.55 41.33
C SER A 109 -10.88 -12.74 40.01
N GLY A 110 -10.24 -12.45 38.87
CA GLY A 110 -10.84 -12.68 37.56
C GLY A 110 -11.29 -14.12 37.36
N ILE A 111 -10.58 -15.10 37.95
CA ILE A 111 -10.98 -16.53 37.93
C ILE A 111 -12.31 -16.76 38.62
N TYR A 112 -12.55 -16.11 39.76
CA TYR A 112 -13.85 -16.20 40.45
C TYR A 112 -14.96 -15.57 39.60
N LYS A 113 -14.71 -14.35 39.08
CA LYS A 113 -15.69 -13.63 38.28
C LYS A 113 -16.05 -14.39 37.01
N SER A 114 -15.06 -14.94 36.31
CA SER A 114 -15.27 -15.69 35.06
C SER A 114 -16.13 -16.94 35.20
N TYR A 115 -16.13 -17.56 36.37
CA TYR A 115 -16.90 -18.78 36.63
C TYR A 115 -18.27 -18.52 37.26
N TYR A 116 -18.35 -17.60 38.24
CA TYR A 116 -19.58 -17.39 39.00
C TYR A 116 -20.46 -16.25 38.49
N MET A 117 -19.90 -15.28 37.73
CA MET A 117 -20.65 -14.11 37.28
C MET A 117 -21.16 -14.23 35.85
N LEU A 118 -20.59 -15.15 35.03
CA LEU A 118 -20.96 -15.29 33.65
C LEU A 118 -21.10 -16.76 33.27
N GLN A 119 -22.24 -17.14 32.71
CA GLN A 119 -22.52 -18.53 32.34
C GLN A 119 -21.95 -18.89 30.99
N GLU A 120 -22.07 -18.00 29.98
CA GLU A 120 -21.65 -18.20 28.61
C GLU A 120 -20.76 -17.03 28.14
N PRO A 121 -19.46 -17.04 28.50
CA PRO A 121 -18.57 -15.90 28.24
C PRO A 121 -18.36 -15.63 26.76
N VAL A 122 -18.37 -16.66 25.93
CA VAL A 122 -18.13 -16.53 24.47
C VAL A 122 -19.33 -15.84 23.81
N ASP A 123 -20.54 -16.20 24.17
CA ASP A 123 -21.75 -15.60 23.61
C ASP A 123 -21.93 -14.16 24.07
N GLN A 124 -21.66 -13.91 25.36
CA GLN A 124 -21.67 -12.52 25.88
C GLN A 124 -20.63 -11.63 25.18
N MET A 125 -19.44 -12.16 24.93
CA MET A 125 -18.39 -11.45 24.20
C MET A 125 -18.82 -11.16 22.76
N ARG A 126 -19.47 -12.13 22.08
CA ARG A 126 -20.06 -11.94 20.75
C ARG A 126 -21.06 -10.79 20.76
N ASP A 127 -21.94 -10.75 21.75
CA ASP A 127 -22.98 -9.73 21.84
C ASP A 127 -22.38 -8.34 22.06
N PHE A 128 -21.39 -8.18 22.92
CA PHE A 128 -20.67 -6.93 23.11
C PHE A 128 -19.92 -6.48 21.86
N ILE A 129 -19.21 -7.39 21.18
CA ILE A 129 -18.53 -7.10 19.91
C ILE A 129 -19.56 -6.68 18.85
N THR A 130 -20.71 -7.38 18.79
CA THR A 130 -21.77 -7.06 17.81
C THR A 130 -22.36 -5.67 18.07
N ASP A 131 -22.61 -5.33 19.32
CA ASP A 131 -23.13 -4.02 19.70
C ASP A 131 -22.12 -2.90 19.39
N ALA A 132 -20.88 -3.09 19.76
CA ALA A 132 -19.80 -2.14 19.47
C ALA A 132 -19.61 -1.92 17.96
N LEU A 133 -19.63 -2.97 17.15
CA LEU A 133 -19.54 -2.87 15.69
C LEU A 133 -20.77 -2.19 15.08
N ARG A 134 -21.97 -2.53 15.53
CA ARG A 134 -23.21 -1.90 15.04
C ARG A 134 -23.30 -0.41 15.41
N SER A 135 -22.62 0.00 16.45
CA SER A 135 -22.51 1.42 16.82
C SER A 135 -21.44 2.16 16.04
N SER A 136 -20.32 1.50 15.73
CA SER A 136 -19.15 2.11 15.07
C SER A 136 -19.26 2.14 13.53
N ILE A 137 -19.65 1.03 12.90
CA ILE A 137 -19.61 0.86 11.43
C ILE A 137 -20.52 1.83 10.66
N PRO A 138 -21.75 2.18 11.11
CA PRO A 138 -22.64 3.09 10.36
C PRO A 138 -22.11 4.51 10.16
N VAL A 139 -21.03 4.88 10.82
CA VAL A 139 -20.36 6.18 10.67
C VAL A 139 -19.44 6.19 9.44
N TYR A 140 -19.04 5.02 8.96
CA TYR A 140 -18.09 4.83 7.88
C TYR A 140 -18.75 4.36 6.58
N THR A 141 -18.27 4.85 5.46
CA THR A 141 -18.59 4.29 4.13
C THR A 141 -17.90 2.94 3.96
N LEU A 142 -18.34 2.15 2.98
CA LEU A 142 -17.74 0.85 2.71
C LEU A 142 -16.22 0.95 2.46
N ASP A 143 -15.78 1.90 1.65
CA ASP A 143 -14.35 2.10 1.36
C ASP A 143 -13.56 2.50 2.62
N GLU A 144 -14.15 3.30 3.50
CA GLU A 144 -13.54 3.68 4.77
C GLU A 144 -13.43 2.51 5.74
N VAL A 145 -14.42 1.61 5.76
CA VAL A 145 -14.34 0.38 6.57
C VAL A 145 -13.15 -0.47 6.16
N PHE A 146 -12.90 -0.64 4.85
CA PHE A 146 -11.71 -1.35 4.36
C PHE A 146 -10.42 -0.63 4.74
N ALA A 147 -10.36 0.70 4.60
CA ALA A 147 -9.17 1.48 4.87
C ALA A 147 -8.84 1.57 6.38
N LYS A 148 -9.87 1.67 7.23
CA LYS A 148 -9.75 1.93 8.68
C LYS A 148 -10.07 0.70 9.55
N LYS A 149 -10.14 -0.50 8.98
CA LYS A 149 -10.52 -1.73 9.70
C LYS A 149 -9.73 -1.96 10.99
N ASP A 150 -8.44 -1.63 10.99
CA ASP A 150 -7.57 -1.84 12.14
C ASP A 150 -7.86 -0.83 13.27
N ASP A 151 -8.25 0.39 12.94
CA ASP A 151 -8.63 1.41 13.91
C ASP A 151 -10.01 1.10 14.51
N ILE A 152 -10.96 0.70 13.67
CA ILE A 152 -12.28 0.20 14.12
C ILE A 152 -12.11 -0.99 15.08
N ALA A 153 -11.22 -1.93 14.73
CA ALA A 153 -10.94 -3.09 15.57
C ALA A 153 -10.34 -2.68 16.94
N LYS A 154 -9.49 -1.66 16.99
CA LYS A 154 -8.93 -1.12 18.25
C LYS A 154 -9.99 -0.46 19.11
N ASP A 155 -10.86 0.35 18.51
CA ASP A 155 -11.96 1.03 19.24
C ASP A 155 -12.93 0.02 19.82
N VAL A 156 -13.32 -0.99 19.04
CA VAL A 156 -14.16 -2.10 19.50
C VAL A 156 -13.45 -2.88 20.61
N ASN A 157 -12.15 -3.16 20.46
CA ASN A 157 -11.38 -3.86 21.49
C ASN A 157 -11.36 -3.07 22.81
N ALA A 158 -11.17 -1.76 22.77
CA ALA A 158 -11.17 -0.92 23.97
C ALA A 158 -12.52 -0.96 24.69
N THR A 159 -13.63 -0.77 23.95
CA THR A 159 -14.99 -0.79 24.50
C THR A 159 -15.35 -2.15 25.10
N VAL A 160 -15.09 -3.22 24.36
CA VAL A 160 -15.44 -4.58 24.83
C VAL A 160 -14.51 -5.04 25.95
N SER A 161 -13.23 -4.63 25.94
CA SER A 161 -12.28 -4.95 27.01
C SER A 161 -12.73 -4.40 28.36
N GLU A 162 -13.24 -3.17 28.40
CA GLU A 162 -13.78 -2.57 29.60
C GLU A 162 -14.99 -3.36 30.13
N GLN A 163 -15.91 -3.74 29.27
CA GLN A 163 -17.10 -4.53 29.63
C GLN A 163 -16.74 -5.92 30.13
N MET A 164 -15.83 -6.63 29.42
CA MET A 164 -15.42 -7.99 29.79
C MET A 164 -14.52 -8.06 31.01
N ALA A 165 -13.80 -6.97 31.34
CA ALA A 165 -12.99 -6.87 32.54
C ALA A 165 -13.88 -7.00 33.83
N ALA A 166 -15.12 -6.52 33.79
CA ALA A 166 -16.06 -6.66 34.90
C ALA A 166 -16.35 -8.13 35.24
N TYR A 167 -16.25 -9.02 34.22
CA TYR A 167 -16.47 -10.47 34.37
C TYR A 167 -15.15 -11.26 34.50
N GLY A 168 -14.02 -10.59 34.64
CA GLY A 168 -12.74 -11.24 34.87
C GLY A 168 -12.06 -11.76 33.61
N PHE A 169 -12.41 -11.26 32.45
CA PHE A 169 -11.73 -11.55 31.18
C PHE A 169 -10.92 -10.37 30.70
N THR A 170 -9.71 -10.64 30.20
CA THR A 170 -8.87 -9.65 29.53
C THR A 170 -8.89 -9.94 28.04
N LEU A 171 -9.36 -8.98 27.24
CA LEU A 171 -9.23 -9.00 25.79
C LEU A 171 -7.82 -8.58 25.41
N VAL A 172 -7.11 -9.45 24.72
CA VAL A 172 -5.76 -9.16 24.20
C VAL A 172 -5.84 -8.38 22.90
N SER A 173 -6.69 -8.85 21.98
CA SER A 173 -6.84 -8.26 20.64
C SER A 173 -8.16 -8.67 20.03
N THR A 174 -8.78 -7.72 19.32
CA THR A 174 -9.93 -7.98 18.44
C THR A 174 -9.48 -7.63 17.01
N LEU A 175 -9.69 -8.54 16.07
CA LEU A 175 -9.22 -8.41 14.68
C LEU A 175 -10.39 -8.67 13.72
N ILE A 176 -10.57 -7.79 12.75
CA ILE A 176 -11.46 -8.03 11.61
C ILE A 176 -10.67 -8.82 10.57
N THR A 177 -10.98 -10.11 10.44
CA THR A 177 -10.22 -11.05 9.59
C THR A 177 -10.72 -11.09 8.17
N LYS A 178 -12.03 -10.85 7.96
CA LYS A 178 -12.65 -10.87 6.64
C LYS A 178 -13.83 -9.89 6.60
N ILE A 179 -13.99 -9.25 5.46
CA ILE A 179 -15.15 -8.42 5.11
C ILE A 179 -15.79 -9.09 3.90
N ALA A 180 -16.96 -9.65 4.07
CA ALA A 180 -17.74 -10.30 3.02
C ALA A 180 -18.78 -9.33 2.48
N LEU A 181 -18.83 -9.19 1.17
CA LEU A 181 -19.78 -8.35 0.45
C LEU A 181 -20.83 -9.22 -0.23
N PRO A 182 -22.06 -8.74 -0.40
CA PRO A 182 -23.00 -9.36 -1.33
C PRO A 182 -22.44 -9.35 -2.75
N THR A 183 -22.62 -10.43 -3.48
CA THR A 183 -22.06 -10.61 -4.83
C THR A 183 -22.42 -9.49 -5.81
N GLU A 184 -23.63 -8.93 -5.69
CA GLU A 184 -24.08 -7.82 -6.52
C GLU A 184 -23.27 -6.54 -6.28
N VAL A 185 -22.96 -6.25 -5.01
CA VAL A 185 -22.15 -5.09 -4.61
C VAL A 185 -20.70 -5.27 -5.06
N GLU A 186 -20.15 -6.47 -4.87
CA GLU A 186 -18.80 -6.81 -5.30
C GLU A 186 -18.64 -6.63 -6.81
N ASN A 187 -19.58 -7.14 -7.61
CA ASN A 187 -19.56 -6.98 -9.07
C ASN A 187 -19.67 -5.52 -9.48
N SER A 188 -20.60 -4.76 -8.87
CA SER A 188 -20.77 -3.34 -9.16
C SER A 188 -19.53 -2.52 -8.83
N MET A 189 -18.86 -2.80 -7.69
CA MET A 189 -17.61 -2.14 -7.33
C MET A 189 -16.47 -2.50 -8.29
N ASN A 190 -16.39 -3.75 -8.71
CA ASN A 190 -15.41 -4.19 -9.70
C ASN A 190 -15.60 -3.47 -11.04
N ASP A 191 -16.84 -3.30 -11.48
CA ASP A 191 -17.17 -2.56 -12.71
C ASP A 191 -16.83 -1.07 -12.61
N ILE A 192 -17.15 -0.43 -11.48
CA ILE A 192 -16.79 0.96 -11.20
C ILE A 192 -15.28 1.14 -11.19
N ASN A 193 -14.56 0.28 -10.47
CA ASN A 193 -13.11 0.31 -10.39
C ASN A 193 -12.45 0.07 -11.76
N ALA A 194 -12.98 -0.86 -12.57
CA ALA A 194 -12.52 -1.10 -13.93
C ALA A 194 -12.75 0.13 -14.83
N ALA A 195 -13.91 0.77 -14.72
CA ALA A 195 -14.22 2.00 -15.46
C ALA A 195 -13.32 3.18 -15.04
N GLN A 196 -13.07 3.34 -13.74
CA GLN A 196 -12.16 4.38 -13.22
C GLN A 196 -10.72 4.17 -13.71
N ARG A 197 -10.21 2.93 -13.62
CA ARG A 197 -8.87 2.58 -14.13
C ARG A 197 -8.76 2.82 -15.63
N LYS A 198 -9.79 2.48 -16.40
CA LYS A 198 -9.84 2.73 -17.84
C LYS A 198 -9.83 4.22 -18.18
N ARG A 199 -10.58 5.04 -17.42
CA ARG A 199 -10.55 6.51 -17.57
C ARG A 199 -9.18 7.09 -17.21
N ALA A 200 -8.61 6.68 -16.08
CA ALA A 200 -7.27 7.14 -15.67
C ALA A 200 -6.21 6.77 -16.71
N ALA A 201 -6.21 5.53 -17.21
CA ALA A 201 -5.30 5.09 -18.27
C ALA A 201 -5.48 5.90 -19.57
N ALA A 202 -6.72 6.20 -19.95
CA ALA A 202 -7.00 7.02 -21.14
C ALA A 202 -6.52 8.47 -20.97
N GLN A 203 -6.65 9.04 -19.77
CA GLN A 203 -6.13 10.39 -19.46
C GLN A 203 -4.60 10.42 -19.52
N GLU A 204 -3.94 9.45 -18.91
CA GLU A 204 -2.47 9.34 -18.94
C GLU A 204 -1.93 9.17 -20.38
N LEU A 205 -2.59 8.33 -21.19
CA LEU A 205 -2.23 8.16 -22.60
C LEU A 205 -2.42 9.45 -23.39
N ALA A 206 -3.53 10.15 -23.19
CA ALA A 206 -3.79 11.43 -23.87
C ALA A 206 -2.79 12.51 -23.47
N GLU A 207 -2.40 12.56 -22.18
CA GLU A 207 -1.39 13.50 -21.70
C GLU A 207 0.01 13.13 -22.24
N ALA A 208 0.36 11.85 -22.27
CA ALA A 208 1.59 11.38 -22.88
C ALA A 208 1.68 11.75 -24.38
N ASP A 209 0.58 11.57 -25.13
CA ASP A 209 0.51 11.96 -26.53
C ASP A 209 0.61 13.48 -26.71
N ARG A 210 -0.03 14.26 -25.82
CA ARG A 210 0.11 15.72 -25.83
C ARG A 210 1.55 16.15 -25.60
N ILE A 211 2.18 15.62 -24.56
CA ILE A 211 3.58 15.93 -24.22
C ILE A 211 4.49 15.55 -25.40
N LYS A 212 4.30 14.36 -26.00
CA LYS A 212 5.06 13.91 -27.14
C LYS A 212 4.96 14.88 -28.33
N ARG A 213 3.75 15.28 -28.72
CA ARG A 213 3.52 16.23 -29.83
C ARG A 213 4.13 17.60 -29.55
N VAL A 214 4.00 18.10 -28.30
CA VAL A 214 4.60 19.39 -27.94
C VAL A 214 6.13 19.29 -27.97
N THR A 215 6.70 18.22 -27.45
CA THR A 215 8.15 18.00 -27.44
C THR A 215 8.71 17.83 -28.87
N GLU A 216 8.02 17.09 -29.74
CA GLU A 216 8.39 16.97 -31.14
C GLU A 216 8.34 18.32 -31.86
N ALA A 217 7.28 19.11 -31.68
CA ALA A 217 7.16 20.43 -32.30
C ALA A 217 8.19 21.42 -31.79
N THR A 218 8.49 21.41 -30.48
CA THR A 218 9.54 22.27 -29.92
C THR A 218 10.92 21.87 -30.41
N ALA A 219 11.22 20.57 -30.46
CA ALA A 219 12.49 20.06 -30.99
C ALA A 219 12.66 20.40 -32.48
N GLU A 220 11.59 20.32 -33.28
CA GLU A 220 11.61 20.72 -34.70
C GLU A 220 11.83 22.23 -34.85
N ALA A 221 11.17 23.05 -34.05
CA ALA A 221 11.37 24.49 -34.06
C ALA A 221 12.80 24.89 -33.66
N GLU A 222 13.36 24.28 -32.61
CA GLU A 222 14.75 24.49 -32.21
C GLU A 222 15.74 24.02 -33.29
N ALA A 223 15.47 22.89 -33.93
CA ALA A 223 16.30 22.40 -35.01
C ALA A 223 16.29 23.36 -36.22
N MET A 224 15.11 23.89 -36.60
CA MET A 224 14.99 24.90 -37.65
C MET A 224 15.71 26.22 -37.30
N GLU A 225 15.59 26.67 -36.06
CA GLU A 225 16.31 27.87 -35.57
C GLU A 225 17.82 27.67 -35.66
N LYS A 226 18.31 26.54 -35.16
CA LYS A 226 19.75 26.22 -35.21
C LYS A 226 20.26 26.03 -36.64
N ALA A 227 19.48 25.44 -37.52
CA ALA A 227 19.79 25.36 -38.95
C ALA A 227 19.86 26.77 -39.57
N GLY A 228 18.91 27.66 -39.26
CA GLY A 228 18.91 29.06 -39.69
C GLY A 228 20.13 29.85 -39.19
N GLU A 229 20.48 29.72 -37.91
CA GLU A 229 21.72 30.29 -37.35
C GLU A 229 22.97 29.74 -38.05
N GLY A 230 23.01 28.43 -38.30
CA GLY A 230 24.11 27.80 -39.03
C GLY A 230 24.31 28.36 -40.45
N ILE A 231 23.22 28.53 -41.21
CA ILE A 231 23.22 29.16 -42.53
C ILE A 231 23.66 30.60 -42.49
N ALA A 232 23.16 31.36 -41.48
CA ALA A 232 23.54 32.76 -41.31
C ALA A 232 25.06 32.91 -41.01
N ASN A 233 25.57 32.06 -40.11
CA ASN A 233 26.98 32.02 -39.74
C ASN A 233 27.85 31.59 -40.94
N GLN A 234 27.40 30.62 -41.70
CA GLN A 234 28.08 30.19 -42.93
C GLN A 234 28.17 31.34 -43.97
N ARG A 235 27.05 32.04 -44.22
CA ARG A 235 27.00 33.20 -45.10
C ARG A 235 27.93 34.30 -44.62
N LYS A 236 27.95 34.57 -43.33
CA LYS A 236 28.86 35.60 -42.73
C LYS A 236 30.32 35.19 -42.90
N ALA A 237 30.68 33.92 -42.69
CA ALA A 237 32.02 33.40 -42.87
C ALA A 237 32.46 33.48 -44.34
N ILE A 238 31.57 33.14 -45.30
CA ILE A 238 31.82 33.30 -46.74
C ILE A 238 32.05 34.79 -47.07
N ALA A 239 31.19 35.69 -46.60
CA ALA A 239 31.31 37.12 -46.87
C ALA A 239 32.64 37.72 -46.34
N LEU A 240 33.06 37.29 -45.13
CA LEU A 240 34.35 37.68 -44.56
C LEU A 240 35.52 37.11 -45.41
N GLY A 241 35.46 35.82 -45.77
CA GLY A 241 36.48 35.20 -46.62
C GLY A 241 36.58 35.85 -47.99
N ILE A 242 35.47 36.30 -48.59
CA ILE A 242 35.42 37.06 -49.82
C ILE A 242 36.13 38.43 -49.64
N LYS A 243 35.75 39.13 -48.55
CA LYS A 243 36.37 40.43 -48.22
C LYS A 243 37.89 40.32 -48.07
N ASP A 244 38.36 39.35 -47.28
CA ASP A 244 39.80 39.12 -47.05
C ASP A 244 40.51 38.72 -48.34
N SER A 245 39.91 37.92 -49.21
CA SER A 245 40.46 37.55 -50.50
C SER A 245 40.58 38.74 -51.45
N LEU A 246 39.57 39.60 -51.50
CA LEU A 246 39.61 40.83 -52.32
C LEU A 246 40.66 41.82 -51.81
N GLU A 247 40.84 41.96 -50.47
CA GLU A 247 41.82 42.81 -49.86
C GLU A 247 43.25 42.39 -50.20
N ILE A 248 43.52 41.05 -50.17
CA ILE A 248 44.82 40.48 -50.61
C ILE A 248 45.08 40.70 -52.10
N ILE A 249 44.06 40.57 -52.97
CA ILE A 249 44.20 40.78 -54.41
C ILE A 249 44.46 42.29 -54.69
N GLN A 250 43.84 43.20 -53.98
CA GLN A 250 44.11 44.64 -54.14
C GLN A 250 45.52 45.04 -53.72
N GLU A 251 46.09 44.41 -52.67
CA GLU A 251 47.48 44.62 -52.27
C GLU A 251 48.51 44.18 -53.35
N THR A 252 48.17 43.27 -54.23
CA THR A 252 49.00 42.78 -55.32
C THR A 252 49.00 43.68 -56.57
N GLY A 253 48.23 44.82 -56.51
CA GLY A 253 48.21 45.83 -57.57
C GLY A 253 47.32 45.52 -58.77
N VAL A 254 46.43 44.57 -58.63
CA VAL A 254 45.39 44.21 -59.65
C VAL A 254 44.25 45.19 -59.54
N GLY A 255 43.74 45.73 -60.65
CA GLY A 255 42.61 46.64 -60.66
C GLY A 255 41.34 46.05 -60.10
N ASN A 256 40.49 46.88 -59.46
CA ASN A 256 39.25 46.42 -58.81
C ASN A 256 38.31 45.61 -59.76
N ASP A 257 38.25 45.93 -61.04
CA ASP A 257 37.42 45.26 -62.01
C ASP A 257 37.97 43.87 -62.39
N GLU A 258 39.32 43.76 -62.53
CA GLU A 258 39.98 42.47 -62.80
C GLU A 258 39.91 41.53 -61.58
N ALA A 259 40.03 42.06 -60.37
CA ALA A 259 39.87 41.32 -59.10
C ALA A 259 38.46 40.76 -58.96
N ASN A 260 37.44 41.55 -59.28
CA ASN A 260 36.04 41.07 -59.26
C ASN A 260 35.77 40.00 -60.32
N GLN A 261 36.36 40.12 -61.54
CA GLN A 261 36.21 39.09 -62.58
C GLN A 261 36.88 37.77 -62.18
N LEU A 262 38.07 37.82 -61.59
CA LEU A 262 38.79 36.65 -61.13
C LEU A 262 37.99 35.94 -59.98
N PHE A 263 37.44 36.74 -59.05
CA PHE A 263 36.59 36.22 -57.98
C PHE A 263 35.32 35.57 -58.50
N MET A 264 34.61 36.19 -59.41
CA MET A 264 33.43 35.62 -60.05
C MET A 264 33.74 34.31 -60.78
N PHE A 265 34.93 34.22 -61.43
CA PHE A 265 35.39 33.01 -62.09
C PHE A 265 35.69 31.88 -61.07
N THR A 266 36.33 32.17 -59.93
CA THR A 266 36.61 31.17 -58.91
C THR A 266 35.33 30.66 -58.27
N GLN A 267 34.36 31.53 -57.96
CA GLN A 267 33.04 31.17 -57.44
C GLN A 267 32.26 30.31 -58.42
N TRP A 268 32.31 30.61 -59.70
CA TRP A 268 31.69 29.82 -60.74
C TRP A 268 32.34 28.43 -60.89
N SER A 269 33.65 28.35 -60.79
CA SER A 269 34.43 27.09 -60.86
C SER A 269 34.14 26.20 -59.64
N GLU A 270 34.06 26.78 -58.43
CA GLU A 270 33.65 26.05 -57.20
C GLU A 270 32.22 25.53 -57.29
N MET A 271 31.29 26.34 -57.76
CA MET A 271 29.90 25.97 -57.93
C MET A 271 29.77 24.80 -58.94
N MET A 272 30.55 24.85 -60.06
CA MET A 272 30.60 23.77 -61.05
C MET A 272 31.21 22.49 -60.47
N THR A 273 32.24 22.59 -59.67
CA THR A 273 32.90 21.46 -59.03
C THR A 273 31.94 20.78 -58.01
N GLU A 274 31.20 21.59 -57.22
CA GLU A 274 30.22 21.05 -56.29
C GLU A 274 29.01 20.45 -57.01
N PHE A 275 28.57 21.06 -58.10
CA PHE A 275 27.51 20.51 -58.94
C PHE A 275 27.92 19.18 -59.60
N ALA A 276 29.18 19.05 -60.06
CA ALA A 276 29.73 17.82 -60.60
C ALA A 276 29.84 16.73 -59.53
N ARG A 277 30.07 17.09 -58.25
CA ARG A 277 30.22 16.17 -57.14
C ARG A 277 28.89 15.67 -56.60
N THR A 278 27.85 16.53 -56.54
CA THR A 278 26.55 16.25 -55.96
C THR A 278 25.46 15.91 -56.98
N GLY A 279 25.64 16.23 -58.23
CA GLY A 279 24.66 16.08 -59.30
C GLY A 279 24.43 14.66 -59.75
N LYS A 280 23.30 14.08 -59.36
CA LYS A 280 22.75 12.87 -59.97
C LYS A 280 22.15 13.26 -61.32
N THR A 281 22.90 12.93 -62.44
CA THR A 281 22.39 12.89 -63.82
C THR A 281 21.41 14.00 -64.22
N SER A 282 21.88 15.21 -64.37
CA SER A 282 21.17 16.28 -65.09
C SER A 282 22.11 16.88 -66.13
N THR A 283 21.64 17.01 -67.38
CA THR A 283 22.38 17.65 -68.43
C THR A 283 22.42 19.16 -68.18
N VAL A 284 23.59 19.69 -67.87
CA VAL A 284 23.79 21.14 -67.71
C VAL A 284 24.26 21.71 -69.01
N VAL A 285 23.46 22.58 -69.59
CA VAL A 285 23.87 23.33 -70.79
C VAL A 285 24.60 24.57 -70.31
N LEU A 286 25.91 24.60 -70.53
CA LEU A 286 26.73 25.74 -70.19
C LEU A 286 26.88 26.66 -71.36
N PRO A 287 26.76 28.00 -71.23
CA PRO A 287 27.09 28.93 -72.29
C PRO A 287 28.60 28.85 -72.59
N SER A 288 28.95 28.83 -73.85
CA SER A 288 30.34 28.73 -74.30
C SER A 288 31.15 30.02 -74.07
N ASP A 289 30.51 31.10 -73.66
CA ASP A 289 31.09 32.42 -73.43
C ASP A 289 30.78 33.00 -72.05
N PHE A 290 31.79 33.29 -71.27
CA PHE A 290 31.68 33.82 -69.92
C PHE A 290 30.98 35.19 -69.84
N SER A 291 31.09 36.01 -70.92
CA SER A 291 30.43 37.33 -71.02
C SER A 291 28.91 37.22 -71.04
N GLN A 292 28.35 36.12 -71.61
CA GLN A 292 26.92 35.87 -71.62
C GLN A 292 26.41 35.42 -70.27
N SER A 293 27.22 34.71 -69.50
CA SER A 293 26.84 34.33 -68.15
C SER A 293 26.73 35.54 -67.18
N ALA A 294 27.61 36.50 -67.32
CA ALA A 294 27.58 37.73 -66.57
C ALA A 294 26.32 38.58 -66.90
N SER A 295 25.94 38.67 -68.19
CA SER A 295 24.71 39.37 -68.58
C SER A 295 23.41 38.69 -68.12
N MET A 296 23.39 37.35 -68.03
CA MET A 296 22.26 36.61 -67.47
C MET A 296 22.12 36.84 -65.95
N PHE A 297 23.24 36.92 -65.24
CA PHE A 297 23.26 37.27 -63.79
C PHE A 297 22.78 38.68 -63.52
N GLU A 298 23.19 39.65 -64.33
CA GLU A 298 22.74 41.03 -64.29
C GLU A 298 21.25 41.16 -64.58
N GLN A 299 20.73 40.39 -65.53
CA GLN A 299 19.28 40.31 -65.78
C GLN A 299 18.50 39.63 -64.66
N MET A 300 19.02 38.61 -63.98
CA MET A 300 18.44 38.01 -62.81
C MET A 300 18.39 38.98 -61.60
N LEU A 301 19.47 39.72 -61.39
CA LEU A 301 19.52 40.76 -60.32
C LEU A 301 18.58 41.93 -60.59
N THR A 302 18.43 42.38 -61.84
CA THR A 302 17.45 43.39 -62.24
C THR A 302 16.03 42.89 -62.14
N ALA A 303 15.74 41.63 -62.49
CA ALA A 303 14.43 40.99 -62.33
C ALA A 303 14.04 40.82 -60.84
N SER A 304 15.00 40.50 -59.96
CA SER A 304 14.75 40.43 -58.50
C SER A 304 14.51 41.79 -57.87
N LYS A 305 15.16 42.84 -58.37
CA LYS A 305 14.89 44.23 -57.90
C LYS A 305 13.50 44.71 -58.33
N VAL A 306 13.07 44.43 -59.53
CA VAL A 306 11.74 44.79 -60.03
C VAL A 306 10.63 44.06 -59.24
N GLN A 307 10.89 42.84 -58.77
CA GLN A 307 9.93 42.06 -57.98
C GLN A 307 9.83 42.55 -56.50
N ASN A 308 10.85 43.21 -55.98
CA ASN A 308 10.79 43.83 -54.66
C ASN A 308 10.11 45.22 -54.69
N ASP A 309 10.33 46.00 -55.73
CA ASP A 309 9.68 47.32 -55.90
C ASP A 309 8.17 47.22 -56.26
N SER A 310 7.68 46.04 -56.61
CA SER A 310 6.24 45.79 -56.85
C SER A 310 5.49 45.26 -55.61
N LYS A 311 6.13 45.16 -54.45
CA LYS A 311 5.55 44.71 -53.17
C LYS A 311 5.51 45.81 -52.10
N GLU A 312 5.96 47.04 -52.36
CA GLU A 312 5.60 48.22 -51.64
C GLU A 312 4.42 48.90 -52.36
#